data_d9158ed65f4ca15608d5bbe0e926cdae
#
_entry.id   d9158ed65f4ca15608d5bbe0e926cdae
#
_cell.length_a   1.000
_cell.length_b   1.000
_cell.length_c   1.000
_cell.angle_alpha   90.00
_cell.angle_beta   90.00
_cell.angle_gamma   90.00
#
_symmetry.space_group_name_H-M   'P 1'
#
loop_
_entity.id
_entity.type
_entity.pdbx_description
1 polymer ?
#
loop_
_entity_poly.entity_id
_entity_poly.type
_entity_poly.pdbx_seq_one_letter_code
_entity_poly.pdbx_strand_id
1 'polypeptide(L)'
;MIEKMKQCKFLLMLLMLFIGMGAYAQNVDDSKNIFTETFDKMNGKGGNDGNFNVLGSLIGNLSSDDCDNAGWSYSGRSNGKADKCVRIEMSASLTTPVLANLKGDAFLFFRAAQNRNVATSINLSISGGGSLSEKSVKLEKTFNDYVVLIKDATPETKIKFSCSIGGCFFLDNVKVNIDGTPTSIGSISGNASVEAAKVYTIDGQYVGNSTKGLKKGFYIVGGKKVVL
;
A
#
# COMPACT_ATOMS: atom_id res chain seq x y z
N MET A 1 -12.50 28.03 -10.18
CA MET A 1 -12.26 26.85 -11.06
C MET A 1 -11.32 25.83 -10.45
N ILE A 2 -10.21 26.24 -9.84
CA ILE A 2 -9.19 25.37 -9.21
C ILE A 2 -9.75 24.58 -7.99
N GLU A 3 -10.59 25.17 -7.17
CA GLU A 3 -11.21 24.49 -6.01
C GLU A 3 -12.19 23.37 -6.41
N LYS A 4 -12.99 23.59 -7.46
CA LYS A 4 -13.88 22.54 -7.99
C LYS A 4 -13.11 21.36 -8.58
N MET A 5 -11.93 21.59 -9.14
CA MET A 5 -11.06 20.52 -9.63
C MET A 5 -10.43 19.72 -8.47
N LYS A 6 -10.10 20.36 -7.34
CA LYS A 6 -9.61 19.66 -6.13
C LYS A 6 -10.70 18.80 -5.52
N GLN A 7 -11.94 19.30 -5.43
CA GLN A 7 -13.08 18.53 -4.94
C GLN A 7 -13.46 17.36 -5.85
N CYS A 8 -13.33 17.51 -7.17
CA CYS A 8 -13.62 16.41 -8.12
C CYS A 8 -12.56 15.29 -8.03
N LYS A 9 -11.28 15.63 -7.88
CA LYS A 9 -10.22 14.65 -7.60
C LYS A 9 -10.44 13.94 -6.26
N PHE A 10 -10.88 14.67 -5.26
CA PHE A 10 -11.19 14.14 -3.93
C PHE A 10 -12.39 13.17 -3.94
N LEU A 11 -13.45 13.50 -4.67
CA LEU A 11 -14.64 12.67 -4.80
C LEU A 11 -14.34 11.37 -5.58
N LEU A 12 -13.50 11.45 -6.62
CA LEU A 12 -13.05 10.28 -7.38
C LEU A 12 -12.17 9.35 -6.52
N MET A 13 -11.35 9.92 -5.65
CA MET A 13 -10.49 9.20 -4.71
C MET A 13 -11.31 8.50 -3.60
N LEU A 14 -12.39 9.14 -3.13
CA LEU A 14 -13.29 8.57 -2.13
C LEU A 14 -14.14 7.42 -2.71
N LEU A 15 -14.49 7.48 -3.99
CA LEU A 15 -15.30 6.44 -4.67
C LEU A 15 -14.50 5.15 -4.88
N MET A 16 -13.16 5.20 -4.97
CA MET A 16 -12.31 4.03 -5.10
C MET A 16 -12.14 3.26 -3.78
N LEU A 17 -12.41 3.88 -2.63
CA LEU A 17 -12.31 3.25 -1.30
C LEU A 17 -13.42 2.20 -1.01
N PHE A 18 -14.47 2.14 -1.83
CA PHE A 18 -15.61 1.23 -1.61
C PHE A 18 -15.66 -0.01 -2.52
N ILE A 19 -14.69 -0.18 -3.41
CA ILE A 19 -14.64 -1.37 -4.27
C ILE A 19 -13.77 -2.41 -3.57
N GLY A 20 -14.42 -3.49 -3.17
CA GLY A 20 -13.92 -4.59 -2.37
C GLY A 20 -12.46 -4.98 -2.57
N MET A 21 -11.81 -5.32 -1.45
CA MET A 21 -10.42 -5.73 -1.32
C MET A 21 -10.13 -6.99 -2.16
N GLY A 22 -9.97 -6.82 -3.47
CA GLY A 22 -9.29 -7.77 -4.33
C GLY A 22 -7.79 -7.48 -4.30
N ALA A 23 -6.95 -8.50 -4.26
CA ALA A 23 -5.51 -8.37 -4.36
C ALA A 23 -5.14 -7.64 -5.67
N TYR A 24 -4.94 -6.34 -5.59
CA TYR A 24 -4.41 -5.56 -6.69
C TYR A 24 -2.89 -5.53 -6.54
N ALA A 25 -2.18 -6.20 -7.45
CA ALA A 25 -0.79 -5.87 -7.68
C ALA A 25 -0.74 -4.41 -8.17
N GLN A 26 -0.57 -3.49 -7.24
CA GLN A 26 -0.46 -2.08 -7.56
C GLN A 26 0.96 -1.82 -8.07
N ASN A 27 1.07 -1.42 -9.33
CA ASN A 27 2.30 -0.85 -9.85
C ASN A 27 2.43 0.58 -9.27
N VAL A 28 2.98 0.67 -8.08
CA VAL A 28 3.32 1.94 -7.44
C VAL A 28 4.64 2.42 -8.02
N ASP A 29 4.74 3.68 -8.38
CA ASP A 29 6.01 4.27 -8.77
C ASP A 29 6.93 4.36 -7.54
N ASP A 30 7.82 3.40 -7.39
CA ASP A 30 8.75 3.33 -6.27
C ASP A 30 9.70 4.53 -6.19
N SER A 31 9.87 5.32 -7.26
CA SER A 31 10.66 6.56 -7.25
C SER A 31 10.02 7.66 -6.37
N LYS A 32 8.76 7.51 -6.01
CA LYS A 32 8.00 8.40 -5.14
C LYS A 32 7.95 7.93 -3.69
N ASN A 33 8.61 6.82 -3.37
CA ASN A 33 8.74 6.38 -1.98
C ASN A 33 9.65 7.34 -1.22
N ILE A 34 9.12 7.91 -0.15
CA ILE A 34 9.88 8.74 0.81
C ILE A 34 10.37 7.92 2.00
N PHE A 35 9.85 6.71 2.16
CA PHE A 35 10.25 5.75 3.17
C PHE A 35 10.03 4.34 2.63
N THR A 36 11.01 3.45 2.84
CA THR A 36 10.92 2.03 2.51
C THR A 36 11.63 1.22 3.58
N GLU A 37 10.95 0.22 4.12
CA GLU A 37 11.49 -0.76 5.06
C GLU A 37 11.10 -2.15 4.56
N THR A 38 12.09 -2.98 4.23
CA THR A 38 11.87 -4.32 3.68
C THR A 38 11.88 -5.41 4.74
N PHE A 39 12.54 -5.17 5.87
CA PHE A 39 12.84 -6.16 6.90
C PHE A 39 13.63 -7.39 6.41
N ASP A 40 14.22 -7.34 5.21
CA ASP A 40 14.93 -8.47 4.59
C ASP A 40 16.16 -8.95 5.39
N LYS A 41 16.68 -8.13 6.29
CA LYS A 41 17.80 -8.47 7.18
C LYS A 41 17.41 -9.42 8.32
N MET A 42 16.10 -9.60 8.56
CA MET A 42 15.62 -10.50 9.60
C MET A 42 15.76 -11.97 9.19
N ASN A 43 16.18 -12.80 10.12
CA ASN A 43 16.51 -14.21 9.90
C ASN A 43 15.84 -15.16 10.89
N GLY A 44 14.64 -14.83 11.36
CA GLY A 44 13.87 -15.66 12.26
C GLY A 44 13.09 -16.77 11.55
N LYS A 45 11.98 -17.19 12.13
CA LYS A 45 11.10 -18.22 11.60
C LYS A 45 9.68 -17.70 11.41
N GLY A 46 9.03 -18.16 10.37
CA GLY A 46 7.67 -17.79 10.02
C GLY A 46 7.59 -16.59 9.09
N GLY A 47 6.47 -16.43 8.44
CA GLY A 47 6.24 -15.37 7.48
C GLY A 47 6.68 -15.74 6.07
N ASN A 48 7.78 -15.20 5.59
CA ASN A 48 8.22 -15.41 4.21
C ASN A 48 8.76 -16.83 3.93
N ASP A 49 9.05 -17.64 4.94
CA ASP A 49 9.30 -19.09 4.81
C ASP A 49 8.01 -19.91 4.52
N GLY A 50 6.86 -19.24 4.43
CA GLY A 50 5.55 -19.88 4.19
C GLY A 50 4.89 -20.46 5.44
N ASN A 51 5.52 -20.35 6.60
CA ASN A 51 4.95 -20.81 7.87
C ASN A 51 4.21 -19.68 8.60
N PHE A 52 2.89 -19.66 8.53
CA PHE A 52 2.03 -18.71 9.22
C PHE A 52 1.47 -19.24 10.55
N ASN A 53 2.00 -20.35 11.07
CA ASN A 53 1.56 -20.94 12.34
C ASN A 53 2.74 -21.13 13.29
N VAL A 54 3.45 -20.06 13.59
CA VAL A 54 4.61 -20.09 14.49
C VAL A 54 4.15 -19.97 15.93
N LEU A 55 4.47 -21.00 16.71
CA LEU A 55 4.26 -21.06 18.17
C LEU A 55 5.59 -20.77 18.87
N GLY A 56 5.50 -20.30 20.11
CA GLY A 56 6.64 -20.12 21.00
C GLY A 56 7.15 -18.69 21.10
N SER A 57 8.11 -18.52 22.01
CA SER A 57 8.69 -17.22 22.31
C SER A 57 9.43 -16.64 21.12
N LEU A 58 9.35 -15.33 20.97
CA LEU A 58 10.08 -14.59 19.98
C LEU A 58 11.58 -14.58 20.31
N ILE A 59 12.39 -14.75 19.29
CA ILE A 59 13.85 -14.69 19.44
C ILE A 59 14.30 -13.27 19.16
N GLY A 60 14.66 -12.54 20.20
CA GLY A 60 15.39 -11.28 20.13
C GLY A 60 14.54 -10.02 19.95
N ASN A 61 15.00 -8.96 20.55
CA ASN A 61 14.52 -7.62 20.30
C ASN A 61 14.99 -7.17 18.92
N LEU A 62 14.18 -6.32 18.28
CA LEU A 62 14.61 -5.64 17.05
C LEU A 62 15.79 -4.72 17.36
N SER A 63 16.81 -4.77 16.54
CA SER A 63 17.95 -3.85 16.57
C SER A 63 17.97 -3.01 15.30
N SER A 64 18.77 -1.94 15.31
CA SER A 64 18.99 -1.14 14.11
C SER A 64 19.59 -1.95 12.95
N ASP A 65 20.31 -3.03 13.27
CA ASP A 65 20.96 -3.86 12.27
C ASP A 65 19.98 -4.79 11.53
N ASP A 66 18.78 -4.98 12.09
CA ASP A 66 17.73 -5.81 11.52
C ASP A 66 16.81 -5.04 10.55
N CYS A 67 16.91 -3.71 10.53
CA CYS A 67 16.06 -2.84 9.74
C CYS A 67 16.88 -2.07 8.69
N ASP A 68 16.22 -1.64 7.62
CA ASP A 68 16.83 -0.77 6.61
C ASP A 68 16.97 0.65 7.14
N ASN A 69 16.02 1.06 7.99
CA ASN A 69 15.99 2.38 8.60
C ASN A 69 16.17 2.28 10.12
N ALA A 70 17.10 3.06 10.66
CA ALA A 70 17.26 3.20 12.11
C ALA A 70 16.06 3.96 12.72
N GLY A 71 15.82 3.75 14.02
CA GLY A 71 14.84 4.51 14.77
C GLY A 71 13.44 3.88 14.88
N TRP A 72 13.24 2.66 14.42
CA TRP A 72 12.07 1.89 14.78
C TRP A 72 11.99 1.71 16.29
N SER A 73 10.82 1.90 16.86
CA SER A 73 10.58 1.67 18.28
C SER A 73 9.48 0.64 18.48
N TYR A 74 9.64 -0.18 19.51
CA TYR A 74 8.67 -1.20 19.84
C TYR A 74 8.23 -1.08 21.31
N SER A 75 7.00 -1.49 21.58
CA SER A 75 6.50 -1.64 22.95
C SER A 75 5.86 -3.02 23.12
N GLY A 76 5.82 -3.48 24.37
CA GLY A 76 5.32 -4.82 24.70
C GLY A 76 6.44 -5.88 24.63
N ARG A 77 6.11 -7.09 25.11
CA ARG A 77 7.10 -8.18 25.28
C ARG A 77 7.31 -9.05 24.04
N SER A 78 6.57 -8.80 22.98
CA SER A 78 6.34 -9.83 21.96
C SER A 78 6.47 -9.31 20.54
N ASN A 79 7.53 -8.56 20.26
CA ASN A 79 7.98 -8.33 18.89
C ASN A 79 9.19 -9.20 18.61
N GLY A 80 9.31 -9.76 17.43
CA GLY A 80 10.43 -10.63 17.12
C GLY A 80 10.73 -10.74 15.65
N LYS A 81 11.94 -11.19 15.40
CA LYS A 81 12.42 -11.50 14.07
C LYS A 81 11.68 -12.72 13.53
N ALA A 82 11.14 -12.58 12.33
CA ALA A 82 10.65 -13.68 11.52
C ALA A 82 11.54 -13.83 10.27
N ASP A 83 11.18 -14.68 9.34
CA ASP A 83 11.94 -14.80 8.09
C ASP A 83 11.63 -13.61 7.20
N LYS A 84 12.60 -12.68 7.08
CA LYS A 84 12.50 -11.44 6.29
C LYS A 84 11.23 -10.61 6.57
N CYS A 85 10.77 -10.62 7.80
CA CYS A 85 9.63 -9.83 8.26
C CYS A 85 9.63 -9.72 9.79
N VAL A 86 8.77 -8.84 10.33
CA VAL A 86 8.55 -8.71 11.77
C VAL A 86 7.33 -9.51 12.19
N ARG A 87 7.42 -10.22 13.32
CA ARG A 87 6.26 -10.81 13.99
C ARG A 87 5.87 -9.95 15.19
N ILE A 88 4.63 -9.49 15.23
CA ILE A 88 4.07 -8.66 16.30
C ILE A 88 2.98 -9.49 16.99
N GLU A 89 3.13 -9.69 18.31
CA GLU A 89 2.20 -10.48 19.12
C GLU A 89 1.36 -9.63 20.06
N MET A 90 0.49 -10.29 20.81
CA MET A 90 -0.47 -9.69 21.73
C MET A 90 0.11 -8.52 22.54
N SER A 91 -0.63 -7.41 22.55
CA SER A 91 -0.27 -6.20 23.32
C SER A 91 1.07 -5.57 22.92
N ALA A 92 1.67 -6.01 21.83
CA ALA A 92 2.87 -5.42 21.30
C ALA A 92 2.55 -4.41 20.18
N SER A 93 3.48 -3.53 19.93
CA SER A 93 3.40 -2.59 18.81
C SER A 93 4.78 -2.26 18.26
N LEU A 94 4.79 -1.89 16.98
CA LEU A 94 5.95 -1.38 16.27
C LEU A 94 5.61 0.00 15.71
N THR A 95 6.50 0.96 15.91
CA THR A 95 6.32 2.34 15.44
C THR A 95 7.47 2.72 14.53
N THR A 96 7.15 3.34 13.39
CA THR A 96 8.14 3.82 12.43
C THR A 96 9.11 4.83 13.06
N PRO A 97 10.30 5.00 12.49
CA PRO A 97 11.06 6.23 12.67
C PRO A 97 10.19 7.47 12.34
N VAL A 98 10.70 8.65 12.68
CA VAL A 98 10.14 9.91 12.19
C VAL A 98 10.21 9.91 10.67
N LEU A 99 9.09 10.17 10.00
CA LEU A 99 9.00 10.24 8.54
C LEU A 99 9.36 11.66 8.06
N ALA A 100 10.60 12.06 8.27
CA ALA A 100 11.07 13.45 8.12
C ALA A 100 10.81 14.07 6.74
N ASN A 101 10.71 13.25 5.69
CA ASN A 101 10.41 13.69 4.33
C ASN A 101 8.91 13.73 4.02
N LEU A 102 8.05 13.36 4.97
CA LEU A 102 6.61 13.34 4.79
C LEU A 102 6.00 14.70 5.06
N LYS A 103 5.23 15.21 4.09
CA LYS A 103 4.50 16.46 4.22
C LYS A 103 3.24 16.44 3.37
N GLY A 104 2.07 16.65 3.99
CA GLY A 104 0.77 16.61 3.32
C GLY A 104 0.25 15.18 3.17
N ASP A 105 -0.44 14.92 2.06
CA ASP A 105 -1.08 13.62 1.81
C ASP A 105 -0.09 12.61 1.23
N ALA A 106 -0.22 11.36 1.65
CA ALA A 106 0.59 10.25 1.19
C ALA A 106 -0.16 8.91 1.35
N PHE A 107 0.42 7.84 0.86
CA PHE A 107 -0.10 6.49 1.02
C PHE A 107 0.89 5.63 1.81
N LEU A 108 0.36 4.97 2.82
CA LEU A 108 1.06 3.91 3.54
C LEU A 108 0.74 2.58 2.86
N PHE A 109 1.76 1.93 2.33
CA PHE A 109 1.69 0.56 1.82
C PHE A 109 2.39 -0.36 2.81
N PHE A 110 1.83 -1.53 3.03
CA PHE A 110 2.47 -2.57 3.81
C PHE A 110 1.93 -3.94 3.42
N ARG A 111 2.74 -4.96 3.63
CA ARG A 111 2.39 -6.35 3.44
C ARG A 111 2.22 -7.01 4.80
N ALA A 112 1.16 -7.77 4.99
CA ALA A 112 0.91 -8.40 6.29
C ALA A 112 0.11 -9.70 6.17
N ALA A 113 0.25 -10.57 7.19
CA ALA A 113 -0.46 -11.83 7.31
C ALA A 113 -0.81 -12.13 8.77
N GLN A 114 -1.88 -12.89 8.99
CA GLN A 114 -2.17 -13.45 10.31
C GLN A 114 -1.06 -14.44 10.74
N ASN A 115 -0.83 -14.54 12.04
CA ASN A 115 -0.13 -15.68 12.60
C ASN A 115 -1.11 -16.58 13.39
N ARG A 116 -0.89 -17.90 13.40
CA ARG A 116 -1.67 -18.91 14.15
C ARG A 116 -3.11 -19.09 13.71
N ASN A 117 -3.48 -18.72 12.51
CA ASN A 117 -4.88 -18.80 12.03
C ASN A 117 -5.92 -18.11 12.94
N VAL A 118 -5.49 -17.16 13.76
CA VAL A 118 -6.37 -16.33 14.58
C VAL A 118 -6.79 -15.12 13.77
N ALA A 119 -8.10 -14.91 13.63
CA ALA A 119 -8.63 -13.74 12.98
C ALA A 119 -8.07 -12.49 13.66
N THR A 120 -7.26 -11.75 12.95
CA THR A 120 -6.46 -10.66 13.49
C THR A 120 -6.68 -9.41 12.65
N SER A 121 -6.72 -8.27 13.31
CA SER A 121 -6.63 -6.96 12.66
C SER A 121 -5.39 -6.23 13.17
N ILE A 122 -4.74 -5.50 12.27
CA ILE A 122 -3.76 -4.50 12.66
C ILE A 122 -4.52 -3.25 13.06
N ASN A 123 -4.25 -2.71 14.25
CA ASN A 123 -4.68 -1.38 14.64
C ASN A 123 -3.58 -0.40 14.27
N LEU A 124 -3.94 0.62 13.50
CA LEU A 124 -3.07 1.68 13.05
C LEU A 124 -3.32 2.95 13.85
N SER A 125 -2.27 3.61 14.26
CA SER A 125 -2.36 4.96 14.82
C SER A 125 -1.23 5.84 14.30
N ILE A 126 -1.47 7.14 14.30
CA ILE A 126 -0.54 8.16 13.83
C ILE A 126 -0.26 9.17 14.94
N SER A 127 0.94 9.69 14.99
CA SER A 127 1.36 10.73 15.93
C SER A 127 2.31 11.70 15.24
N GLY A 128 2.54 12.87 15.83
CA GLY A 128 3.40 13.91 15.25
C GLY A 128 2.75 14.72 14.13
N GLY A 129 1.49 14.44 13.78
CA GLY A 129 0.70 15.16 12.77
C GLY A 129 0.03 14.23 11.76
N GLY A 130 -1.07 14.70 11.20
CA GLY A 130 -1.86 13.99 10.21
C GLY A 130 -2.94 13.08 10.77
N SER A 131 -3.60 12.37 9.86
CA SER A 131 -4.65 11.39 10.16
C SER A 131 -4.58 10.21 9.16
N LEU A 132 -5.14 9.06 9.55
CA LEU A 132 -5.26 7.88 8.71
C LEU A 132 -6.70 7.69 8.25
N SER A 133 -6.91 7.32 7.00
CA SER A 133 -8.24 6.96 6.48
C SER A 133 -8.82 5.72 7.17
N GLU A 134 -7.96 4.83 7.63
CA GLU A 134 -8.31 3.58 8.29
C GLU A 134 -7.49 3.40 9.57
N LYS A 135 -8.18 3.04 10.65
CA LYS A 135 -7.55 2.80 11.96
C LYS A 135 -7.41 1.31 12.28
N SER A 136 -8.01 0.46 11.49
CA SER A 136 -7.95 -1.00 11.66
C SER A 136 -8.06 -1.69 10.31
N VAL A 137 -7.16 -2.64 10.06
CA VAL A 137 -7.12 -3.42 8.82
C VAL A 137 -7.21 -4.89 9.18
N LYS A 138 -8.25 -5.58 8.68
CA LYS A 138 -8.40 -7.02 8.85
C LYS A 138 -7.39 -7.76 7.98
N LEU A 139 -6.72 -8.74 8.56
CA LEU A 139 -5.70 -9.52 7.87
C LEU A 139 -6.23 -10.83 7.31
N GLU A 140 -5.60 -11.28 6.23
CA GLU A 140 -5.76 -12.62 5.67
C GLU A 140 -4.76 -13.61 6.27
N LYS A 141 -4.96 -14.91 6.00
CA LYS A 141 -4.12 -16.00 6.52
C LYS A 141 -2.71 -16.03 5.96
N THR A 142 -2.55 -15.51 4.76
CA THR A 142 -1.27 -15.38 4.04
C THR A 142 -0.99 -13.91 3.78
N PHE A 143 0.21 -13.59 3.35
CA PHE A 143 0.56 -12.22 3.02
C PHE A 143 -0.32 -11.63 1.93
N ASN A 144 -0.86 -10.44 2.22
CA ASN A 144 -1.53 -9.56 1.28
C ASN A 144 -0.99 -8.15 1.42
N ASP A 145 -1.14 -7.37 0.36
CA ASP A 145 -0.79 -5.97 0.32
C ASP A 145 -1.97 -5.11 0.78
N TYR A 146 -1.66 -4.12 1.60
CA TYR A 146 -2.62 -3.18 2.17
C TYR A 146 -2.19 -1.75 1.90
N VAL A 147 -3.18 -0.87 1.73
CA VAL A 147 -2.97 0.55 1.48
C VAL A 147 -3.86 1.38 2.39
N VAL A 148 -3.29 2.41 3.02
CA VAL A 148 -4.00 3.35 3.88
C VAL A 148 -3.59 4.77 3.49
N LEU A 149 -4.57 5.66 3.29
CA LEU A 149 -4.30 7.06 3.01
C LEU A 149 -3.89 7.79 4.30
N ILE A 150 -2.79 8.50 4.22
CA ILE A 150 -2.33 9.46 5.22
C ILE A 150 -2.75 10.85 4.75
N LYS A 151 -3.36 11.66 5.62
CA LYS A 151 -3.76 13.04 5.31
C LYS A 151 -3.07 14.02 6.25
N ASP A 152 -2.73 15.19 5.70
CA ASP A 152 -2.21 16.34 6.44
C ASP A 152 -1.01 15.98 7.33
N ALA A 153 -0.15 15.07 6.87
CA ALA A 153 1.03 14.66 7.60
C ALA A 153 2.07 15.79 7.69
N THR A 154 2.93 15.68 8.70
CA THR A 154 4.05 16.59 8.93
C THR A 154 5.37 15.82 8.98
N PRO A 155 6.52 16.49 8.92
CA PRO A 155 7.83 15.85 9.08
C PRO A 155 8.05 15.13 10.42
N GLU A 156 7.19 15.37 11.42
CA GLU A 156 7.23 14.71 12.73
C GLU A 156 6.37 13.43 12.80
N THR A 157 5.70 13.10 11.69
CA THR A 157 4.76 11.98 11.63
C THR A 157 5.45 10.65 11.90
N LYS A 158 4.79 9.83 12.74
CA LYS A 158 5.13 8.42 12.98
C LYS A 158 3.86 7.58 12.88
N ILE A 159 4.00 6.36 12.38
CA ILE A 159 2.90 5.40 12.25
C ILE A 159 3.17 4.20 13.15
N LYS A 160 2.18 3.81 13.94
CA LYS A 160 2.25 2.67 14.85
C LYS A 160 1.33 1.57 14.36
N PHE A 161 1.89 0.38 14.27
CA PHE A 161 1.22 -0.89 14.02
C PHE A 161 1.08 -1.64 15.34
N SER A 162 -0.12 -2.03 15.71
CA SER A 162 -0.38 -2.78 16.94
C SER A 162 -1.36 -3.91 16.70
N CYS A 163 -1.24 -4.93 17.54
CA CYS A 163 -2.11 -6.09 17.47
C CYS A 163 -3.40 -5.87 18.26
N SER A 164 -4.51 -6.39 17.76
CA SER A 164 -5.73 -6.55 18.57
C SER A 164 -5.51 -7.57 19.70
N ILE A 165 -6.33 -7.49 20.75
CA ILE A 165 -6.25 -8.42 21.88
C ILE A 165 -6.38 -9.87 21.38
N GLY A 166 -5.43 -10.70 21.75
CA GLY A 166 -5.40 -12.13 21.35
C GLY A 166 -4.83 -12.42 19.98
N GLY A 167 -4.59 -11.40 19.14
CA GLY A 167 -4.06 -11.58 17.81
C GLY A 167 -2.54 -11.56 17.75
N CYS A 168 -2.00 -11.97 16.61
CA CYS A 168 -0.62 -11.75 16.22
C CYS A 168 -0.50 -11.76 14.69
N PHE A 169 0.49 -11.07 14.15
CA PHE A 169 0.65 -10.91 12.71
C PHE A 169 2.12 -10.77 12.31
N PHE A 170 2.36 -11.02 11.04
CA PHE A 170 3.60 -10.69 10.36
C PHE A 170 3.42 -9.37 9.60
N LEU A 171 4.43 -8.51 9.66
CA LEU A 171 4.50 -7.23 8.94
C LEU A 171 5.75 -7.21 8.08
N ASP A 172 5.60 -6.78 6.86
CA ASP A 172 6.63 -6.77 5.83
C ASP A 172 6.44 -5.59 4.88
N ASN A 173 7.50 -5.18 4.18
CA ASN A 173 7.46 -4.22 3.07
C ASN A 173 6.66 -2.94 3.36
N VAL A 174 7.03 -2.22 4.43
CA VAL A 174 6.39 -0.94 4.78
C VAL A 174 6.96 0.18 3.91
N LYS A 175 6.09 0.84 3.14
CA LYS A 175 6.45 1.97 2.28
C LYS A 175 5.54 3.16 2.53
N VAL A 176 6.07 4.37 2.42
CA VAL A 176 5.28 5.61 2.36
C VAL A 176 5.57 6.29 1.04
N ASN A 177 4.54 6.51 0.23
CA ASN A 177 4.62 7.04 -1.12
C ASN A 177 3.77 8.30 -1.23
N ILE A 178 4.32 9.36 -1.82
CA ILE A 178 3.64 10.67 -1.95
C ILE A 178 2.78 10.79 -3.21
N ASP A 179 2.85 9.83 -4.13
CA ASP A 179 2.09 9.82 -5.38
C ASP A 179 1.35 8.49 -5.59
N GLY A 180 0.78 7.97 -4.52
CA GLY A 180 0.09 6.67 -4.49
C GLY A 180 -1.21 6.61 -5.29
N THR A 181 -1.31 7.34 -6.40
CA THR A 181 -2.37 7.05 -7.36
C THR A 181 -2.16 5.62 -7.85
N PRO A 182 -3.11 4.69 -7.57
CA PRO A 182 -3.05 3.37 -8.17
C PRO A 182 -3.02 3.58 -9.69
N THR A 183 -1.89 3.36 -10.33
CA THR A 183 -1.85 3.30 -11.77
C THR A 183 -2.61 2.03 -12.15
N SER A 184 -3.91 2.19 -12.34
CA SER A 184 -4.73 1.14 -12.91
C SER A 184 -4.17 0.81 -14.29
N ILE A 185 -3.76 -0.45 -14.45
CA ILE A 185 -3.28 -1.08 -15.68
C ILE A 185 -1.87 -0.62 -16.06
N GLY A 186 -0.90 -1.51 -15.85
CA GLY A 186 0.46 -1.32 -16.32
C GLY A 186 0.48 -0.90 -17.77
N SER A 187 0.95 0.33 -18.04
CA SER A 187 1.36 0.69 -19.37
C SER A 187 2.50 -0.26 -19.72
N ILE A 188 2.26 -1.13 -20.69
CA ILE A 188 3.33 -1.88 -21.36
C ILE A 188 4.28 -0.81 -21.89
N SER A 189 5.44 -0.66 -21.24
CA SER A 189 6.56 0.10 -21.78
C SER A 189 7.13 -0.67 -22.98
N GLY A 190 6.35 -0.68 -24.07
CA GLY A 190 6.94 -0.83 -25.37
C GLY A 190 7.36 0.56 -25.82
N ASN A 191 8.58 0.73 -26.29
CA ASN A 191 9.01 1.91 -27.03
C ASN A 191 7.92 2.25 -28.08
N ALA A 192 7.01 3.11 -27.71
CA ALA A 192 6.02 3.62 -28.64
C ALA A 192 6.70 4.73 -29.45
N SER A 193 7.26 4.35 -30.60
CA SER A 193 7.16 5.21 -31.76
C SER A 193 5.72 5.74 -31.78
N VAL A 194 5.53 7.01 -32.09
CA VAL A 194 4.22 7.68 -32.22
C VAL A 194 3.42 6.96 -33.31
N GLU A 195 2.86 5.80 -32.98
CA GLU A 195 1.86 5.16 -33.84
C GLU A 195 0.54 5.95 -33.65
N ALA A 196 -0.05 6.33 -34.77
CA ALA A 196 -1.34 6.99 -34.81
C ALA A 196 -2.34 6.22 -33.91
N ALA A 197 -3.03 6.93 -33.03
CA ALA A 197 -3.87 6.33 -32.00
C ALA A 197 -4.95 5.45 -32.65
N LYS A 198 -4.87 4.15 -32.49
CA LYS A 198 -5.86 3.18 -33.01
C LYS A 198 -7.21 3.46 -32.39
N VAL A 199 -8.24 3.44 -33.22
CA VAL A 199 -9.63 3.68 -32.82
C VAL A 199 -10.42 2.37 -32.91
N TYR A 200 -11.15 2.07 -31.84
CA TYR A 200 -12.01 0.90 -31.71
C TYR A 200 -13.42 1.31 -31.32
N THR A 201 -14.40 0.54 -31.73
CA THR A 201 -15.76 0.63 -31.17
C THR A 201 -15.77 0.15 -29.72
N ILE A 202 -16.85 0.39 -28.98
CA ILE A 202 -16.96 -0.01 -27.58
C ILE A 202 -16.98 -1.53 -27.38
N ASP A 203 -17.36 -2.28 -28.40
CA ASP A 203 -17.35 -3.74 -28.47
C ASP A 203 -16.01 -4.32 -28.98
N GLY A 204 -15.00 -3.46 -29.18
CA GLY A 204 -13.62 -3.87 -29.47
C GLY A 204 -13.28 -4.01 -30.96
N GLN A 205 -14.16 -3.68 -31.87
CA GLN A 205 -13.85 -3.69 -33.29
C GLN A 205 -12.92 -2.53 -33.67
N TYR A 206 -11.85 -2.83 -34.37
CA TYR A 206 -10.96 -1.81 -34.93
C TYR A 206 -11.61 -1.07 -36.09
N VAL A 207 -11.65 0.26 -36.02
CA VAL A 207 -12.30 1.12 -37.04
C VAL A 207 -11.34 2.05 -37.78
N GLY A 208 -10.10 2.17 -37.33
CA GLY A 208 -9.07 2.98 -38.01
C GLY A 208 -8.07 3.66 -37.09
N ASN A 209 -7.25 4.54 -37.64
CA ASN A 209 -6.25 5.34 -36.89
C ASN A 209 -6.68 6.80 -36.71
N SER A 210 -7.95 7.15 -36.99
CA SER A 210 -8.48 8.50 -36.90
C SER A 210 -9.96 8.49 -36.57
N THR A 211 -10.40 9.46 -35.80
CA THR A 211 -11.82 9.69 -35.50
C THR A 211 -12.55 10.46 -36.60
N LYS A 212 -11.81 10.97 -37.60
CA LYS A 212 -12.38 11.77 -38.68
C LYS A 212 -13.28 10.93 -39.59
N GLY A 213 -14.54 11.31 -39.71
CA GLY A 213 -15.53 10.61 -40.56
C GLY A 213 -16.30 9.49 -39.88
N LEU A 214 -16.06 9.24 -38.60
CA LEU A 214 -16.86 8.30 -37.81
C LEU A 214 -18.22 8.90 -37.44
N LYS A 215 -19.24 8.04 -37.34
CA LYS A 215 -20.56 8.44 -36.85
C LYS A 215 -20.51 8.85 -35.39
N LYS A 216 -21.46 9.68 -34.95
CA LYS A 216 -21.62 10.00 -33.53
C LYS A 216 -21.78 8.71 -32.69
N GLY A 217 -21.02 8.57 -31.65
CA GLY A 217 -21.04 7.36 -30.82
C GLY A 217 -19.88 7.29 -29.83
N PHE A 218 -19.79 6.16 -29.16
CA PHE A 218 -18.69 5.87 -28.20
C PHE A 218 -17.58 5.07 -28.90
N TYR A 219 -16.33 5.52 -28.70
CA TYR A 219 -15.14 4.88 -29.25
C TYR A 219 -14.05 4.79 -28.22
N ILE A 220 -13.10 3.88 -28.42
CA ILE A 220 -11.85 3.79 -27.67
C ILE A 220 -10.73 4.30 -28.55
N VAL A 221 -10.09 5.39 -28.18
CA VAL A 221 -9.00 6.04 -28.92
C VAL A 221 -7.77 6.08 -28.03
N GLY A 222 -6.70 5.40 -28.43
CA GLY A 222 -5.48 5.31 -27.59
C GLY A 222 -5.75 4.80 -26.19
N GLY A 223 -6.67 3.83 -26.03
CA GLY A 223 -7.08 3.26 -24.75
C GLY A 223 -8.05 4.12 -23.92
N LYS A 224 -8.50 5.27 -24.43
CA LYS A 224 -9.46 6.17 -23.73
C LYS A 224 -10.81 6.17 -24.39
N LYS A 225 -11.88 6.16 -23.60
CA LYS A 225 -13.26 6.32 -24.10
C LYS A 225 -13.48 7.76 -24.57
N VAL A 226 -13.90 7.91 -25.82
CA VAL A 226 -14.20 9.19 -26.48
C VAL A 226 -15.63 9.16 -27.00
N VAL A 227 -16.33 10.26 -26.91
CA VAL A 227 -17.66 10.49 -27.50
C VAL A 227 -17.48 11.40 -28.70
N LEU A 228 -17.96 10.98 -29.87
CA LEU A 228 -17.96 11.78 -31.10
C LEU A 228 -19.37 12.29 -31.39
#